data_a1a32a837ed337e9d2dc100082487303
#
_entry.id   a1a32a837ed337e9d2dc100082487303
#
_cell.length_a   1.000
_cell.length_b   1.000
_cell.length_c   1.000
_cell.angle_alpha   90.00
_cell.angle_beta   90.00
_cell.angle_gamma   90.00
#
_symmetry.space_group_name_H-M   'P 1'
#
loop_
_entity.id
_entity.type
_entity.pdbx_description
1 polymer ?
#
loop_
_entity_poly.entity_id
_entity_poly.type
_entity_poly.pdbx_seq_one_letter_code
_entity_poly.pdbx_strand_id
1 'polypeptide(L)'
;YSDLGCYGSEIETPNMDRLASNGIRFTQFYNTAKCHSSRVSLLSGRWCRQAGDESLKRAVIIPEVLAPAGYFTSMSGKWHLSQEPTDFGFQRYFGHLSGATNYYLGDKTFRLNGEKWSVPEKGFYTTIANVDRAIEFVGEARAAKKPWFHYVAFNAPHAPLQPLEQDYRKYLGRYDAGWDAIRAARVAKQKQIGLLPTSLEESPRPEHVRGWDQLTPERKAWEAKRMAAYAGLIDRIDQEMGRLISDLEKNGELDNTVILFVSDNGACP
;
A
#
# COMPACT_ATOMS: atom_id res chain seq x y z
N TYR A 1 -4.79 9.56 -0.16
CA TYR A 1 -3.70 9.82 -1.11
C TYR A 1 -2.57 10.65 -0.54
N SER A 2 -2.80 11.48 0.46
CA SER A 2 -1.80 12.37 1.05
C SER A 2 -1.30 11.87 2.41
N ASP A 3 -1.19 10.57 2.60
CA ASP A 3 -0.81 9.98 3.89
C ASP A 3 0.70 9.77 4.05
N LEU A 4 1.49 10.10 3.04
CA LEU A 4 2.95 10.11 3.11
C LEU A 4 3.48 11.50 3.44
N GLY A 5 4.58 11.59 4.19
CA GLY A 5 5.24 12.85 4.56
C GLY A 5 5.59 13.72 3.35
N CYS A 6 6.09 13.11 2.26
CA CYS A 6 6.38 13.80 1.01
C CYS A 6 5.16 14.42 0.31
N TYR A 7 3.95 14.06 0.72
CA TYR A 7 2.67 14.66 0.30
C TYR A 7 2.01 15.49 1.41
N GLY A 8 2.77 15.87 2.42
CA GLY A 8 2.34 16.81 3.47
C GLY A 8 1.65 16.16 4.66
N SER A 9 1.68 14.85 4.79
CA SER A 9 1.11 14.14 5.96
C SER A 9 1.90 14.44 7.24
N GLU A 10 1.19 14.30 8.35
CA GLU A 10 1.75 14.25 9.71
C GLU A 10 2.25 12.84 10.08
N ILE A 11 1.93 11.83 9.26
CA ILE A 11 2.42 10.46 9.45
C ILE A 11 3.88 10.40 9.00
N GLU A 12 4.72 9.79 9.79
CA GLU A 12 6.15 9.70 9.53
C GLU A 12 6.45 8.56 8.54
N THR A 13 6.96 8.94 7.36
CA THR A 13 7.29 8.00 6.28
C THR A 13 8.68 8.28 5.68
N PRO A 14 9.75 8.25 6.51
CA PRO A 14 11.08 8.71 6.09
C PRO A 14 11.67 7.92 4.92
N ASN A 15 11.38 6.63 4.81
CA ASN A 15 11.88 5.79 3.71
C ASN A 15 11.20 6.14 2.38
N MET A 16 9.89 6.34 2.39
CA MET A 16 9.13 6.77 1.22
C MET A 16 9.44 8.22 0.85
N ASP A 17 9.68 9.09 1.84
CA ASP A 17 10.08 10.48 1.62
C ASP A 17 11.46 10.54 0.96
N ARG A 18 12.40 9.64 1.34
CA ARG A 18 13.70 9.49 0.70
C ARG A 18 13.57 9.05 -0.77
N LEU A 19 12.71 8.06 -1.06
CA LEU A 19 12.42 7.68 -2.46
C LEU A 19 11.86 8.87 -3.24
N ALA A 20 10.90 9.59 -2.68
CA ALA A 20 10.28 10.74 -3.31
C ALA A 20 11.27 11.89 -3.59
N SER A 21 12.26 12.09 -2.71
CA SER A 21 13.30 13.12 -2.89
C SER A 21 14.28 12.78 -4.02
N ASN A 22 14.47 11.50 -4.32
CA ASN A 22 15.35 11.00 -5.38
C ASN A 22 14.58 10.58 -6.64
N GLY A 23 13.26 10.85 -6.70
CA GLY A 23 12.39 10.38 -7.76
C GLY A 23 11.39 11.43 -8.23
N ILE A 24 10.30 10.95 -8.79
CA ILE A 24 9.21 11.80 -9.30
C ILE A 24 7.98 11.63 -8.41
N ARG A 25 7.42 12.75 -7.93
CA ARG A 25 6.13 12.79 -7.26
C ARG A 25 5.05 13.27 -8.21
N PHE A 26 4.06 12.43 -8.44
CA PHE A 26 2.92 12.82 -9.27
C PHE A 26 1.90 13.60 -8.43
N THR A 27 1.48 14.77 -8.90
CA THR A 27 0.40 15.57 -8.31
C THR A 27 -0.96 15.27 -8.93
N GLN A 28 -0.95 14.65 -10.11
CA GLN A 28 -2.15 14.23 -10.85
C GLN A 28 -1.95 12.79 -11.32
N PHE A 29 -2.26 11.84 -10.45
CA PHE A 29 -2.23 10.42 -10.73
C PHE A 29 -3.59 9.82 -10.35
N TYR A 30 -4.30 9.30 -11.32
CA TYR A 30 -5.67 8.85 -11.16
C TYR A 30 -5.75 7.32 -11.10
N ASN A 31 -6.58 6.80 -10.22
CA ASN A 31 -6.96 5.41 -10.14
C ASN A 31 -8.47 5.24 -10.43
N THR A 32 -8.99 4.03 -10.37
CA THR A 32 -10.41 3.75 -10.63
C THR A 32 -11.26 3.72 -9.36
N ALA A 33 -10.75 4.28 -8.27
CA ALA A 33 -11.42 4.47 -6.97
C ALA A 33 -11.89 3.17 -6.26
N LYS A 34 -11.51 1.99 -6.78
CA LYS A 34 -11.83 0.69 -6.18
C LYS A 34 -10.67 -0.28 -6.37
N CYS A 35 -10.35 -1.06 -5.34
CA CYS A 35 -9.14 -1.87 -5.28
C CYS A 35 -9.01 -2.85 -6.46
N HIS A 36 -9.99 -3.70 -6.74
CA HIS A 36 -9.87 -4.67 -7.84
C HIS A 36 -9.74 -3.99 -9.21
N SER A 37 -10.53 -2.96 -9.48
CA SER A 37 -10.51 -2.29 -10.78
C SER A 37 -9.22 -1.49 -11.00
N SER A 38 -8.67 -0.87 -9.96
CA SER A 38 -7.35 -0.22 -10.04
C SER A 38 -6.23 -1.23 -10.26
N ARG A 39 -6.29 -2.40 -9.60
CA ARG A 39 -5.31 -3.49 -9.79
C ARG A 39 -5.34 -4.04 -11.20
N VAL A 40 -6.52 -4.26 -11.76
CA VAL A 40 -6.69 -4.63 -13.18
C VAL A 40 -6.05 -3.59 -14.08
N SER A 41 -6.36 -2.31 -13.87
CA SER A 41 -5.83 -1.22 -14.70
C SER A 41 -4.32 -1.06 -14.56
N LEU A 42 -3.79 -1.16 -13.34
CA LEU A 42 -2.35 -1.08 -13.08
C LEU A 42 -1.57 -2.20 -13.76
N LEU A 43 -2.04 -3.44 -13.64
CA LEU A 43 -1.34 -4.60 -14.17
C LEU A 43 -1.47 -4.75 -15.69
N SER A 44 -2.59 -4.28 -16.29
CA SER A 44 -2.89 -4.48 -17.70
C SER A 44 -2.69 -3.23 -18.57
N GLY A 45 -2.56 -2.05 -17.98
CA GLY A 45 -2.56 -0.77 -18.71
C GLY A 45 -3.89 -0.45 -19.40
N ARG A 46 -4.99 -1.13 -19.03
CA ARG A 46 -6.32 -0.98 -19.64
C ARG A 46 -7.38 -0.63 -18.60
N TRP A 47 -8.46 0.00 -19.04
CA TRP A 47 -9.63 0.16 -18.17
C TRP A 47 -10.18 -1.21 -17.75
N CYS A 48 -10.57 -1.34 -16.50
CA CYS A 48 -11.00 -2.60 -15.89
C CYS A 48 -12.02 -3.36 -16.75
N ARG A 49 -13.09 -2.70 -17.20
CA ARG A 49 -14.11 -3.31 -18.07
C ARG A 49 -13.58 -3.74 -19.43
N GLN A 50 -12.63 -3.02 -20.00
CA GLN A 50 -11.98 -3.39 -21.26
C GLN A 50 -11.10 -4.63 -21.10
N ALA A 51 -10.45 -4.75 -19.94
CA ALA A 51 -9.60 -5.91 -19.60
C ALA A 51 -10.40 -7.18 -19.28
N GLY A 52 -11.72 -7.11 -19.10
CA GLY A 52 -12.55 -8.25 -18.72
C GLY A 52 -12.83 -8.31 -17.23
N ASP A 53 -12.86 -7.16 -16.57
CA ASP A 53 -13.03 -6.99 -15.13
C ASP A 53 -12.02 -7.84 -14.33
N GLU A 54 -12.39 -8.36 -13.18
CA GLU A 54 -11.54 -9.15 -12.29
C GLU A 54 -10.95 -10.41 -12.95
N SER A 55 -11.55 -10.87 -14.05
CA SER A 55 -11.13 -12.10 -14.73
C SER A 55 -9.94 -11.92 -15.68
N LEU A 56 -9.61 -10.67 -16.04
CA LEU A 56 -8.54 -10.30 -16.98
C LEU A 56 -8.62 -11.00 -18.36
N LYS A 57 -9.75 -11.62 -18.72
CA LYS A 57 -9.90 -12.45 -19.92
C LYS A 57 -9.65 -11.72 -21.25
N ARG A 58 -9.59 -10.39 -21.25
CA ARG A 58 -9.40 -9.55 -22.44
C ARG A 58 -8.16 -8.69 -22.34
N ALA A 59 -7.21 -9.05 -21.49
CA ALA A 59 -5.95 -8.33 -21.32
C ALA A 59 -4.82 -9.31 -21.03
N VAL A 60 -3.62 -8.89 -21.39
CA VAL A 60 -2.36 -9.46 -20.94
C VAL A 60 -1.81 -8.54 -19.86
N ILE A 61 -1.28 -9.08 -18.80
CA ILE A 61 -0.73 -8.28 -17.70
C ILE A 61 0.81 -8.30 -17.68
N ILE A 62 1.39 -7.38 -16.94
CA ILE A 62 2.84 -7.17 -16.90
C ILE A 62 3.64 -8.47 -16.76
N PRO A 63 3.37 -9.38 -15.80
CA PRO A 63 4.18 -10.60 -15.66
C PRO A 63 4.06 -11.56 -16.84
N GLU A 64 2.90 -11.60 -17.52
CA GLU A 64 2.74 -12.43 -18.74
C GLU A 64 3.60 -11.93 -19.89
N VAL A 65 3.91 -10.63 -19.93
CA VAL A 65 4.81 -10.04 -20.94
C VAL A 65 6.28 -10.21 -20.54
N LEU A 66 6.59 -10.02 -19.26
CA LEU A 66 7.97 -10.02 -18.77
C LEU A 66 8.56 -11.42 -18.60
N ALA A 67 7.75 -12.42 -18.22
CA ALA A 67 8.24 -13.79 -18.02
C ALA A 67 8.83 -14.39 -19.30
N PRO A 68 8.19 -14.32 -20.48
CA PRO A 68 8.80 -14.76 -21.75
C PRO A 68 10.04 -13.96 -22.16
N ALA A 69 10.15 -12.71 -21.70
CA ALA A 69 11.33 -11.87 -21.92
C ALA A 69 12.50 -12.20 -20.98
N GLY A 70 12.38 -13.26 -20.16
CA GLY A 70 13.44 -13.75 -19.30
C GLY A 70 13.43 -13.20 -17.88
N TYR A 71 12.47 -12.36 -17.53
CA TYR A 71 12.34 -11.85 -16.16
C TYR A 71 11.85 -12.92 -15.19
N PHE A 72 12.37 -12.87 -13.97
CA PHE A 72 11.77 -13.56 -12.83
C PHE A 72 10.60 -12.72 -12.30
N THR A 73 9.40 -13.26 -12.36
CA THR A 73 8.18 -12.53 -12.02
C THR A 73 7.60 -13.05 -10.71
N SER A 74 7.36 -12.16 -9.76
CA SER A 74 6.89 -12.54 -8.44
C SER A 74 5.95 -11.49 -7.82
N MET A 75 5.16 -11.92 -6.85
CA MET A 75 4.21 -11.07 -6.15
C MET A 75 4.12 -11.48 -4.69
N SER A 76 3.93 -10.48 -3.81
CA SER A 76 3.57 -10.71 -2.41
C SER A 76 2.41 -9.82 -1.98
N GLY A 77 1.45 -10.39 -1.23
CA GLY A 77 0.33 -9.68 -0.64
C GLY A 77 -1.03 -9.93 -1.29
N LYS A 78 -1.87 -8.91 -1.28
CA LYS A 78 -3.27 -8.95 -1.70
C LYS A 78 -3.42 -9.07 -3.22
N TRP A 79 -4.09 -10.13 -3.68
CA TRP A 79 -4.46 -10.28 -5.10
C TRP A 79 -5.77 -9.58 -5.44
N HIS A 80 -6.86 -9.99 -4.87
CA HIS A 80 -8.21 -9.43 -5.03
C HIS A 80 -8.71 -9.39 -6.49
N LEU A 81 -8.33 -10.38 -7.29
CA LEU A 81 -8.84 -10.64 -8.63
C LEU A 81 -9.33 -12.09 -8.72
N SER A 82 -9.95 -12.46 -9.84
CA SER A 82 -10.35 -13.83 -10.10
C SER A 82 -9.12 -14.68 -10.43
N GLN A 83 -9.20 -16.00 -10.18
CA GLN A 83 -8.11 -16.96 -10.36
C GLN A 83 -6.90 -16.64 -9.45
N GLU A 84 -5.77 -17.29 -9.68
CA GLU A 84 -4.58 -17.08 -8.87
C GLU A 84 -3.50 -16.31 -9.63
N PRO A 85 -2.61 -15.56 -8.95
CA PRO A 85 -1.53 -14.85 -9.63
C PRO A 85 -0.66 -15.73 -10.53
N THR A 86 -0.47 -16.96 -10.15
CA THR A 86 0.30 -17.95 -10.93
C THR A 86 -0.31 -18.28 -12.28
N ASP A 87 -1.62 -18.09 -12.44
CA ASP A 87 -2.32 -18.28 -13.73
C ASP A 87 -2.04 -17.13 -14.71
N PHE A 88 -1.46 -16.04 -14.21
CA PHE A 88 -1.19 -14.81 -14.96
C PHE A 88 0.31 -14.48 -15.07
N GLY A 89 1.16 -15.50 -15.08
CA GLY A 89 2.58 -15.34 -15.36
C GLY A 89 3.46 -14.97 -14.16
N PHE A 90 2.92 -14.92 -12.95
CA PHE A 90 3.76 -14.82 -11.74
C PHE A 90 4.35 -16.21 -11.42
N GLN A 91 5.68 -16.31 -11.43
CA GLN A 91 6.41 -17.55 -11.11
C GLN A 91 6.46 -17.83 -9.61
N ARG A 92 6.32 -16.80 -8.79
CA ARG A 92 6.22 -16.88 -7.34
C ARG A 92 5.10 -16.00 -6.84
N TYR A 93 4.37 -16.52 -5.89
CA TYR A 93 3.32 -15.77 -5.20
C TYR A 93 3.24 -16.14 -3.73
N PHE A 94 3.12 -15.15 -2.88
CA PHE A 94 2.73 -15.31 -1.48
C PHE A 94 1.69 -14.25 -1.12
N GLY A 95 0.59 -14.65 -0.49
CA GLY A 95 -0.41 -13.70 -0.01
C GLY A 95 -1.81 -14.26 0.01
N HIS A 96 -2.79 -13.36 0.05
CA HIS A 96 -4.19 -13.73 0.12
C HIS A 96 -4.97 -13.29 -1.13
N LEU A 97 -5.94 -14.13 -1.54
CA LEU A 97 -6.78 -13.86 -2.72
C LEU A 97 -7.95 -12.93 -2.40
N SER A 98 -8.28 -12.76 -1.12
CA SER A 98 -9.38 -11.92 -0.63
C SER A 98 -9.12 -10.43 -0.78
N GLY A 99 -10.19 -9.62 -0.68
CA GLY A 99 -10.11 -8.15 -0.73
C GLY A 99 -9.57 -7.50 0.53
N ALA A 100 -9.67 -8.18 1.67
CA ALA A 100 -9.15 -7.78 2.97
C ALA A 100 -8.88 -9.01 3.82
N THR A 101 -7.99 -8.91 4.79
CA THR A 101 -7.66 -10.02 5.69
C THR A 101 -7.30 -9.50 7.08
N ASN A 102 -7.36 -10.37 8.09
CA ASN A 102 -6.85 -10.08 9.42
C ASN A 102 -5.31 -10.01 9.37
N TYR A 103 -4.72 -8.98 9.98
CA TYR A 103 -3.27 -8.75 9.90
C TYR A 103 -2.44 -9.78 10.66
N TYR A 104 -2.99 -10.35 11.74
CA TYR A 104 -2.32 -11.31 12.62
C TYR A 104 -2.67 -12.77 12.31
N LEU A 105 -3.91 -13.00 11.90
CA LEU A 105 -4.44 -14.34 11.71
C LEU A 105 -4.57 -14.75 10.25
N GLY A 106 -4.47 -13.77 9.33
CA GLY A 106 -4.75 -14.02 7.92
C GLY A 106 -6.18 -14.50 7.68
N ASP A 107 -6.36 -15.26 6.60
CA ASP A 107 -7.60 -15.96 6.27
C ASP A 107 -7.32 -17.24 5.43
N LYS A 108 -8.38 -18.00 5.13
CA LYS A 108 -8.30 -19.27 4.38
C LYS A 108 -7.85 -19.12 2.91
N THR A 109 -7.73 -17.89 2.42
CA THR A 109 -7.35 -17.61 1.03
C THR A 109 -5.86 -17.42 0.84
N PHE A 110 -5.05 -17.53 1.90
CA PHE A 110 -3.60 -17.47 1.78
C PHE A 110 -3.04 -18.57 0.91
N ARG A 111 -2.07 -18.21 0.07
CA ARG A 111 -1.38 -19.09 -0.88
C ARG A 111 0.13 -18.88 -0.82
N LEU A 112 0.83 -19.94 -1.15
CA LEU A 112 2.24 -19.90 -1.52
C LEU A 112 2.41 -20.68 -2.83
N ASN A 113 2.73 -19.97 -3.91
CA ASN A 113 2.94 -20.53 -5.25
C ASN A 113 1.77 -21.41 -5.77
N GLY A 114 0.52 -20.96 -5.55
CA GLY A 114 -0.70 -21.67 -5.93
C GLY A 114 -1.23 -22.63 -4.88
N GLU A 115 -0.40 -23.06 -3.93
CA GLU A 115 -0.81 -23.99 -2.88
C GLU A 115 -1.39 -23.28 -1.66
N LYS A 116 -2.35 -23.92 -0.97
CA LYS A 116 -2.90 -23.39 0.27
C LYS A 116 -1.80 -23.25 1.31
N TRP A 117 -1.72 -22.08 1.93
CA TRP A 117 -0.76 -21.80 2.98
C TRP A 117 -1.48 -21.49 4.30
N SER A 118 -1.07 -22.17 5.35
CA SER A 118 -1.63 -21.97 6.70
C SER A 118 -0.83 -20.90 7.42
N VAL A 119 -1.54 -19.85 7.86
CA VAL A 119 -0.93 -18.78 8.66
C VAL A 119 -0.47 -19.36 10.01
N PRO A 120 0.77 -19.11 10.45
CA PRO A 120 1.24 -19.54 11.77
C PRO A 120 0.40 -18.93 12.89
N GLU A 121 0.17 -19.69 13.97
CA GLU A 121 -0.61 -19.21 15.12
C GLU A 121 0.04 -18.03 15.85
N LYS A 122 1.38 -17.90 15.76
CA LYS A 122 2.15 -16.86 16.44
C LYS A 122 3.21 -16.27 15.52
N GLY A 123 3.54 -15.00 15.77
CA GLY A 123 4.64 -14.32 15.07
C GLY A 123 4.33 -13.87 13.65
N PHE A 124 3.10 -14.06 13.18
CA PHE A 124 2.69 -13.61 11.86
C PHE A 124 2.14 -12.18 11.91
N TYR A 125 2.54 -11.39 10.94
CA TYR A 125 1.93 -10.09 10.64
C TYR A 125 2.02 -9.84 9.14
N THR A 126 0.87 -9.65 8.50
CA THR A 126 0.75 -9.67 7.03
C THR A 126 1.69 -8.69 6.33
N THR A 127 1.82 -7.45 6.84
CA THR A 127 2.67 -6.42 6.22
C THR A 127 4.14 -6.81 6.24
N ILE A 128 4.62 -7.38 7.35
CA ILE A 128 5.99 -7.90 7.51
C ILE A 128 6.19 -9.10 6.57
N ALA A 129 5.29 -10.07 6.62
CA ALA A 129 5.38 -11.28 5.80
C ALA A 129 5.41 -11.00 4.29
N ASN A 130 4.69 -9.97 3.84
CA ASN A 130 4.72 -9.56 2.43
C ASN A 130 6.12 -9.11 2.01
N VAL A 131 6.84 -8.36 2.84
CA VAL A 131 8.19 -7.89 2.52
C VAL A 131 9.23 -8.96 2.75
N ASP A 132 9.09 -9.84 3.75
CA ASP A 132 9.94 -11.01 3.92
C ASP A 132 9.94 -11.86 2.63
N ARG A 133 8.76 -12.11 2.07
CA ARG A 133 8.62 -12.84 0.80
C ARG A 133 9.11 -12.06 -0.41
N ALA A 134 8.96 -10.73 -0.42
CA ALA A 134 9.53 -9.90 -1.47
C ALA A 134 11.06 -10.03 -1.52
N ILE A 135 11.72 -9.91 -0.37
CA ILE A 135 13.17 -10.05 -0.24
C ILE A 135 13.61 -11.48 -0.64
N GLU A 136 12.88 -12.51 -0.20
CA GLU A 136 13.15 -13.91 -0.57
C GLU A 136 13.06 -14.10 -2.08
N PHE A 137 11.99 -13.68 -2.73
CA PHE A 137 11.77 -13.89 -4.16
C PHE A 137 12.72 -13.08 -5.04
N VAL A 138 13.07 -11.84 -4.63
CA VAL A 138 14.12 -11.06 -5.28
C VAL A 138 15.47 -11.73 -5.11
N GLY A 139 15.74 -12.34 -3.93
CA GLY A 139 16.93 -13.16 -3.69
C GLY A 139 17.00 -14.39 -4.60
N GLU A 140 15.88 -15.08 -4.86
CA GLU A 140 15.82 -16.19 -5.83
C GLU A 140 16.14 -15.72 -7.25
N ALA A 141 15.60 -14.56 -7.66
CA ALA A 141 15.89 -13.99 -8.99
C ALA A 141 17.38 -13.64 -9.14
N ARG A 142 17.98 -13.06 -8.11
CA ARG A 142 19.40 -12.74 -8.02
C ARG A 142 20.26 -13.99 -8.13
N ALA A 143 19.94 -15.04 -7.40
CA ALA A 143 20.62 -16.33 -7.48
C ALA A 143 20.51 -16.96 -8.87
N ALA A 144 19.38 -16.80 -9.54
CA ALA A 144 19.15 -17.23 -10.91
C ALA A 144 19.78 -16.31 -11.98
N LYS A 145 20.39 -15.20 -11.58
CA LYS A 145 20.97 -14.16 -12.48
C LYS A 145 19.99 -13.64 -13.50
N LYS A 146 18.74 -13.44 -13.10
CA LYS A 146 17.65 -12.93 -13.97
C LYS A 146 17.28 -11.51 -13.57
N PRO A 147 16.91 -10.65 -14.54
CA PRO A 147 16.18 -9.46 -14.22
C PRO A 147 14.85 -9.85 -13.58
N TRP A 148 14.29 -8.99 -12.73
CA TRP A 148 13.09 -9.35 -11.98
C TRP A 148 12.01 -8.26 -12.03
N PHE A 149 10.79 -8.71 -11.86
CA PHE A 149 9.62 -7.89 -11.59
C PHE A 149 8.95 -8.42 -10.31
N HIS A 150 8.80 -7.56 -9.33
CA HIS A 150 8.09 -7.90 -8.11
C HIS A 150 6.96 -6.91 -7.82
N TYR A 151 5.76 -7.43 -7.54
CA TYR A 151 4.60 -6.64 -7.14
C TYR A 151 4.33 -6.83 -5.65
N VAL A 152 4.71 -5.85 -4.81
CA VAL A 152 4.31 -5.82 -3.40
C VAL A 152 2.94 -5.18 -3.29
N ALA A 153 1.93 -5.94 -2.88
CA ALA A 153 0.55 -5.50 -2.80
C ALA A 153 0.05 -5.55 -1.35
N PHE A 154 0.33 -4.51 -0.58
CA PHE A 154 -0.12 -4.43 0.80
C PHE A 154 -1.64 -4.46 0.92
N ASN A 155 -2.16 -5.13 1.96
CA ASN A 155 -3.54 -4.94 2.42
C ASN A 155 -3.65 -3.73 3.35
N ALA A 156 -2.58 -3.32 4.00
CA ALA A 156 -2.53 -2.10 4.80
C ALA A 156 -2.71 -0.86 3.89
N PRO A 157 -3.40 0.18 4.36
CA PRO A 157 -4.05 0.34 5.67
C PRO A 157 -5.55 -0.03 5.68
N HIS A 158 -6.01 -0.97 4.84
CA HIS A 158 -7.41 -1.41 4.80
C HIS A 158 -7.91 -1.93 6.16
N ALA A 159 -9.18 -1.71 6.47
CA ALA A 159 -9.81 -2.30 7.66
C ALA A 159 -9.71 -3.86 7.65
N PRO A 160 -9.64 -4.51 8.83
CA PRO A 160 -9.65 -3.95 10.18
C PRO A 160 -8.36 -3.20 10.53
N LEU A 161 -8.46 -2.12 11.31
CA LEU A 161 -7.29 -1.34 11.72
C LEU A 161 -6.57 -2.05 12.86
N GLN A 162 -5.61 -2.89 12.54
CA GLN A 162 -4.88 -3.75 13.46
C GLN A 162 -3.36 -3.48 13.40
N PRO A 163 -2.89 -2.28 13.79
CA PRO A 163 -1.46 -1.98 13.82
C PRO A 163 -0.73 -2.83 14.86
N LEU A 164 0.59 -2.93 14.72
CA LEU A 164 1.44 -3.39 15.80
C LEU A 164 1.39 -2.38 16.96
N GLU A 165 1.42 -2.87 18.18
CA GLU A 165 1.27 -2.05 19.39
C GLU A 165 2.30 -0.90 19.44
N GLN A 166 3.54 -1.17 19.07
CA GLN A 166 4.60 -0.14 19.04
C GLN A 166 4.31 0.98 18.04
N ASP A 167 3.77 0.65 16.87
CA ASP A 167 3.45 1.62 15.83
C ASP A 167 2.19 2.43 16.21
N TYR A 168 1.21 1.78 16.85
CA TYR A 168 0.03 2.45 17.37
C TYR A 168 0.38 3.48 18.47
N ARG A 169 1.21 3.08 19.43
CA ARG A 169 1.60 3.95 20.56
C ARG A 169 2.32 5.22 20.10
N LYS A 170 3.08 5.15 19.02
CA LYS A 170 3.79 6.29 18.44
C LYS A 170 2.85 7.44 18.07
N TYR A 171 1.60 7.14 17.71
CA TYR A 171 0.61 8.12 17.24
C TYR A 171 -0.47 8.47 18.26
N LEU A 172 -0.46 7.89 19.47
CA LEU A 172 -1.40 8.25 20.52
C LEU A 172 -1.23 9.74 20.90
N GLY A 173 -2.36 10.44 21.02
CA GLY A 173 -2.38 11.89 21.32
C GLY A 173 -2.19 12.80 20.08
N ARG A 174 -1.63 12.31 18.98
CA ARG A 174 -1.37 13.14 17.78
C ARG A 174 -2.66 13.66 17.12
N TYR A 175 -3.76 12.97 17.30
CA TYR A 175 -5.04 13.24 16.66
C TYR A 175 -6.09 13.86 17.60
N ASP A 176 -5.71 14.26 18.80
CA ASP A 176 -6.64 14.83 19.80
C ASP A 176 -7.21 16.20 19.37
N ALA A 177 -6.49 16.92 18.52
CA ALA A 177 -6.98 18.16 17.90
C ALA A 177 -8.11 17.94 16.87
N GLY A 178 -8.29 16.71 16.42
CA GLY A 178 -9.34 16.29 15.50
C GLY A 178 -9.09 16.52 14.02
N TRP A 179 -9.95 15.92 13.21
CA TRP A 179 -9.78 15.88 11.76
C TRP A 179 -9.83 17.23 11.06
N ASP A 180 -10.59 18.22 11.59
CA ASP A 180 -10.65 19.56 11.00
C ASP A 180 -9.29 20.25 11.12
N ALA A 181 -8.66 20.20 12.30
CA ALA A 181 -7.34 20.76 12.55
C ALA A 181 -6.23 20.02 11.76
N ILE A 182 -6.26 18.70 11.74
CA ILE A 182 -5.30 17.87 10.98
C ILE A 182 -5.40 18.15 9.48
N ARG A 183 -6.62 18.26 8.95
CA ARG A 183 -6.86 18.58 7.54
C ARG A 183 -6.30 19.97 7.19
N ALA A 184 -6.61 20.97 7.98
CA ALA A 184 -6.10 22.34 7.76
C ALA A 184 -4.56 22.38 7.79
N ALA A 185 -3.94 21.72 8.78
CA ALA A 185 -2.49 21.62 8.89
C ALA A 185 -1.86 20.90 7.67
N ARG A 186 -2.48 19.82 7.20
CA ARG A 186 -2.02 19.07 6.02
C ARG A 186 -2.11 19.92 4.75
N VAL A 187 -3.23 20.63 4.53
CA VAL A 187 -3.38 21.55 3.38
C VAL A 187 -2.37 22.70 3.44
N ALA A 188 -2.18 23.30 4.61
CA ALA A 188 -1.15 24.33 4.80
C ALA A 188 0.24 23.81 4.44
N LYS A 189 0.59 22.60 4.88
CA LYS A 189 1.86 21.95 4.54
C LYS A 189 1.98 21.67 3.05
N GLN A 190 0.92 21.18 2.40
CA GLN A 190 0.89 20.94 0.94
C GLN A 190 1.12 22.21 0.12
N LYS A 191 0.53 23.34 0.55
CA LYS A 191 0.80 24.65 -0.06
C LYS A 191 2.26 25.08 0.16
N GLN A 192 2.77 24.91 1.37
CA GLN A 192 4.15 25.26 1.73
C GLN A 192 5.20 24.52 0.87
N ILE A 193 4.98 23.22 0.61
CA ILE A 193 5.90 22.39 -0.18
C ILE A 193 5.59 22.41 -1.69
N GLY A 194 4.70 23.27 -2.15
CA GLY A 194 4.38 23.49 -3.55
C GLY A 194 3.55 22.38 -4.23
N LEU A 195 2.91 21.51 -3.47
CA LEU A 195 2.01 20.47 -4.02
C LEU A 195 0.66 21.05 -4.43
N LEU A 196 0.18 22.05 -3.70
CA LEU A 196 -1.05 22.76 -3.99
C LEU A 196 -0.77 24.24 -4.25
N PRO A 197 -1.49 24.88 -5.18
CA PRO A 197 -1.44 26.33 -5.34
C PRO A 197 -1.82 27.03 -4.04
N THR A 198 -1.14 28.13 -3.69
CA THR A 198 -1.47 28.93 -2.51
C THR A 198 -2.88 29.50 -2.56
N SER A 199 -3.39 29.77 -3.77
CA SER A 199 -4.74 30.27 -4.03
C SER A 199 -5.84 29.22 -3.93
N LEU A 200 -5.49 27.93 -3.77
CA LEU A 200 -6.48 26.87 -3.67
C LEU A 200 -7.29 27.05 -2.37
N GLU A 201 -8.60 27.14 -2.51
CA GLU A 201 -9.53 27.07 -1.38
C GLU A 201 -9.83 25.62 -1.03
N GLU A 202 -9.90 25.33 0.27
CA GLU A 202 -10.30 24.01 0.73
C GLU A 202 -11.76 23.76 0.39
N SER A 203 -12.06 22.56 -0.11
CA SER A 203 -13.45 22.14 -0.27
C SER A 203 -14.14 22.08 1.11
N PRO A 204 -15.41 22.47 1.21
CA PRO A 204 -16.13 22.37 2.46
C PRO A 204 -16.16 20.91 2.95
N ARG A 205 -16.29 20.74 4.27
CA ARG A 205 -16.53 19.42 4.84
C ARG A 205 -17.84 18.86 4.29
N PRO A 206 -17.91 17.58 3.88
CA PRO A 206 -19.16 16.96 3.44
C PRO A 206 -20.24 17.06 4.52
N GLU A 207 -21.46 17.35 4.13
CA GLU A 207 -22.60 17.57 5.07
C GLU A 207 -22.86 16.39 6.03
N HIS A 208 -22.62 15.16 5.56
CA HIS A 208 -22.78 13.95 6.37
C HIS A 208 -21.64 13.70 7.38
N VAL A 209 -20.56 14.48 7.31
CA VAL A 209 -19.42 14.40 8.25
C VAL A 209 -19.59 15.49 9.31
N ARG A 210 -19.79 15.08 10.56
CA ARG A 210 -19.90 16.02 11.69
C ARG A 210 -18.60 16.78 11.92
N GLY A 211 -18.68 18.02 12.40
CA GLY A 211 -17.53 18.76 12.90
C GLY A 211 -16.96 18.09 14.14
N TRP A 212 -15.65 18.21 14.30
CA TRP A 212 -14.99 17.63 15.47
C TRP A 212 -15.53 18.19 16.80
N ASP A 213 -15.82 19.46 16.83
CA ASP A 213 -16.40 20.19 17.97
C ASP A 213 -17.79 19.67 18.38
N GLN A 214 -18.54 19.12 17.44
CA GLN A 214 -19.87 18.55 17.64
C GLN A 214 -19.88 17.14 18.26
N LEU A 215 -18.70 16.54 18.44
CA LEU A 215 -18.60 15.18 19.01
C LEU A 215 -18.53 15.24 20.55
N THR A 216 -19.04 14.18 21.19
CA THR A 216 -18.83 13.99 22.62
C THR A 216 -17.37 13.70 22.94
N PRO A 217 -16.90 13.96 24.17
CA PRO A 217 -15.52 13.64 24.57
C PRO A 217 -15.14 12.18 24.32
N GLU A 218 -16.04 11.23 24.58
CA GLU A 218 -15.82 9.80 24.37
C GLU A 218 -15.65 9.47 22.87
N ARG A 219 -16.47 10.11 22.03
CA ARG A 219 -16.37 9.92 20.58
C ARG A 219 -15.08 10.52 20.04
N LYS A 220 -14.68 11.70 20.49
CA LYS A 220 -13.39 12.31 20.13
C LYS A 220 -12.22 11.40 20.47
N ALA A 221 -12.19 10.88 21.72
CA ALA A 221 -11.14 9.96 22.15
C ALA A 221 -11.10 8.67 21.31
N TRP A 222 -12.26 8.15 20.91
CA TRP A 222 -12.34 6.95 20.08
C TRP A 222 -11.86 7.21 18.64
N GLU A 223 -12.27 8.32 18.02
CA GLU A 223 -11.83 8.69 16.67
C GLU A 223 -10.33 9.03 16.62
N ALA A 224 -9.80 9.71 17.62
CA ALA A 224 -8.36 9.97 17.73
C ALA A 224 -7.55 8.66 17.79
N LYS A 225 -8.03 7.67 18.56
CA LYS A 225 -7.43 6.32 18.62
C LYS A 225 -7.54 5.57 17.30
N ARG A 226 -8.68 5.68 16.59
CA ARG A 226 -8.82 5.08 15.24
C ARG A 226 -7.82 5.65 14.26
N MET A 227 -7.65 6.99 14.27
CA MET A 227 -6.69 7.64 13.40
C MET A 227 -5.24 7.28 13.76
N ALA A 228 -4.92 7.15 15.05
CA ALA A 228 -3.63 6.64 15.51
C ALA A 228 -3.36 5.20 15.01
N ALA A 229 -4.38 4.34 15.04
CA ALA A 229 -4.28 2.99 14.50
C ALA A 229 -4.02 2.98 12.99
N TYR A 230 -4.73 3.83 12.25
CA TYR A 230 -4.52 3.99 10.81
C TYR A 230 -3.11 4.49 10.49
N ALA A 231 -2.63 5.50 11.22
CA ALA A 231 -1.28 6.05 11.06
C ALA A 231 -0.20 4.99 11.34
N GLY A 232 -0.39 4.17 12.37
CA GLY A 232 0.52 3.06 12.68
C GLY A 232 0.62 2.02 11.56
N LEU A 233 -0.47 1.78 10.82
CA LEU A 233 -0.44 0.90 9.64
C LEU A 233 0.38 1.50 8.50
N ILE A 234 0.28 2.81 8.26
CA ILE A 234 1.07 3.51 7.23
C ILE A 234 2.55 3.54 7.61
N ASP A 235 2.86 3.87 8.87
CA ASP A 235 4.23 3.84 9.40
C ASP A 235 4.85 2.44 9.24
N ARG A 236 4.09 1.37 9.49
CA ARG A 236 4.57 0.00 9.26
C ARG A 236 4.89 -0.26 7.79
N ILE A 237 4.08 0.21 6.86
CA ILE A 237 4.40 0.11 5.42
C ILE A 237 5.73 0.78 5.13
N ASP A 238 5.96 1.98 5.66
CA ASP A 238 7.22 2.71 5.45
C ASP A 238 8.43 1.97 5.98
N GLN A 239 8.33 1.42 7.21
CA GLN A 239 9.41 0.63 7.80
C GLN A 239 9.73 -0.61 6.96
N GLU A 240 8.71 -1.31 6.48
CA GLU A 240 8.90 -2.51 5.66
C GLU A 240 9.46 -2.17 4.27
N MET A 241 9.02 -1.07 3.66
CA MET A 241 9.64 -0.56 2.43
C MET A 241 11.10 -0.18 2.66
N GLY A 242 11.44 0.40 3.81
CA GLY A 242 12.83 0.67 4.21
C GLY A 242 13.69 -0.60 4.26
N ARG A 243 13.14 -1.72 4.75
CA ARG A 243 13.82 -3.04 4.74
C ARG A 243 14.09 -3.53 3.32
N LEU A 244 13.09 -3.45 2.44
CA LEU A 244 13.25 -3.86 1.03
C LEU A 244 14.28 -3.00 0.31
N ILE A 245 14.21 -1.68 0.47
CA ILE A 245 15.17 -0.73 -0.11
C ILE A 245 16.59 -1.03 0.39
N SER A 246 16.75 -1.28 1.70
CA SER A 246 18.05 -1.63 2.28
C SER A 246 18.60 -2.95 1.75
N ASP A 247 17.76 -3.94 1.44
CA ASP A 247 18.21 -5.17 0.77
C ASP A 247 18.73 -4.88 -0.63
N LEU A 248 18.04 -4.06 -1.41
CA LEU A 248 18.47 -3.65 -2.75
C LEU A 248 19.80 -2.86 -2.70
N GLU A 249 19.94 -1.94 -1.73
CA GLU A 249 21.18 -1.18 -1.52
C GLU A 249 22.38 -2.10 -1.19
N LYS A 250 22.20 -3.01 -0.24
CA LYS A 250 23.24 -3.97 0.18
C LYS A 250 23.72 -4.86 -0.95
N ASN A 251 22.86 -5.14 -1.92
CA ASN A 251 23.17 -5.98 -3.07
C ASN A 251 23.57 -5.16 -4.31
N GLY A 252 23.67 -3.82 -4.20
CA GLY A 252 24.06 -2.94 -5.31
C GLY A 252 23.03 -2.87 -6.45
N GLU A 253 21.77 -3.14 -6.16
CA GLU A 253 20.71 -3.22 -7.15
C GLU A 253 19.82 -1.96 -7.19
N LEU A 254 19.85 -1.11 -6.15
CA LEU A 254 18.90 0.01 -6.01
C LEU A 254 18.97 0.97 -7.19
N ASP A 255 20.16 1.35 -7.64
CA ASP A 255 20.36 2.30 -8.74
C ASP A 255 19.91 1.76 -10.10
N ASN A 256 19.76 0.44 -10.22
CA ASN A 256 19.24 -0.24 -11.42
C ASN A 256 17.81 -0.77 -11.22
N THR A 257 17.11 -0.28 -10.22
CA THR A 257 15.74 -0.70 -9.89
C THR A 257 14.77 0.47 -10.01
N VAL A 258 13.72 0.32 -10.82
CA VAL A 258 12.60 1.25 -10.83
C VAL A 258 11.60 0.85 -9.75
N ILE A 259 11.37 1.74 -8.79
CA ILE A 259 10.38 1.56 -7.73
C ILE A 259 9.18 2.47 -8.01
N LEU A 260 8.00 1.87 -8.18
CA LEU A 260 6.75 2.58 -8.36
C LEU A 260 5.86 2.34 -7.13
N PHE A 261 5.59 3.39 -6.36
CA PHE A 261 4.68 3.34 -5.22
C PHE A 261 3.37 4.05 -5.55
N VAL A 262 2.25 3.35 -5.39
CA VAL A 262 0.91 3.88 -5.72
C VAL A 262 -0.11 3.46 -4.67
N SER A 263 -1.19 4.24 -4.53
CA SER A 263 -2.39 3.85 -3.81
C SER A 263 -3.46 3.41 -4.81
N ASP A 264 -4.06 2.25 -4.61
CA ASP A 264 -5.07 1.68 -5.52
C ASP A 264 -6.46 2.35 -5.37
N ASN A 265 -6.73 2.97 -4.23
CA ASN A 265 -7.96 3.75 -3.97
C ASN A 265 -7.76 4.72 -2.80
N GLY A 266 -8.76 5.54 -2.55
CA GLY A 266 -8.83 6.37 -1.35
C GLY A 266 -9.14 5.55 -0.11
N ALA A 267 -9.17 6.21 1.05
CA ALA A 267 -9.55 5.58 2.31
C ALA A 267 -10.94 4.92 2.19
N CYS A 268 -11.07 3.75 2.81
CA CYS A 268 -12.36 3.09 2.96
C CYS A 268 -13.10 3.73 4.15
N PRO A 269 -14.40 4.05 4.03
CA PRO A 269 -15.19 4.67 5.10
C PRO A 269 -15.41 3.75 6.29
#